data_adc0024ae5ec18aee4ea36c99830a34f
#
_entry.id   adc0024ae5ec18aee4ea36c99830a34f
#
_cell.length_a   1.000
_cell.length_b   1.000
_cell.length_c   1.000
_cell.angle_alpha   90.00
_cell.angle_beta   90.00
_cell.angle_gamma   90.00
#
_symmetry.space_group_name_H-M   'P 1'
#
loop_
_entity.id
_entity.type
_entity.pdbx_description
1 polymer ?
#
loop_
_entity_poly.entity_id
_entity_poly.type
_entity_poly.pdbx_seq_one_letter_code
_entity_poly.pdbx_strand_id
1 'polypeptide(L)'
;AENPVADNLSRLENVLDDPQPIDDSFRDEQLNVINASSSTPWYADYANYIVAKYIPPSFTYQQKKKFFFALRYYFWDDRHLYKEGVDGVIRRCVPEHEQGQILQNCHSEAYGGHHAGDRTSHKVLQSGFYWPTLFKDACKFVLSCDECQRIGNISKC
;
A
#
# COMPACT_ATOMS: atom_id res chain seq x y z
N ALA A 1 -27.35 55.94 25.67
CA ALA A 1 -27.71 54.85 24.75
C ALA A 1 -27.09 53.53 25.29
N GLU A 2 -27.92 52.75 25.92
CA GLU A 2 -27.54 51.47 26.49
C GLU A 2 -27.29 50.48 25.35
N ASN A 3 -26.17 49.78 25.41
CA ASN A 3 -25.79 48.82 24.39
C ASN A 3 -26.30 47.41 24.80
N PRO A 4 -27.38 46.90 24.20
CA PRO A 4 -28.02 45.65 24.61
C PRO A 4 -27.15 44.41 24.39
N VAL A 5 -26.06 44.53 23.62
CA VAL A 5 -25.12 43.41 23.36
C VAL A 5 -24.16 43.23 24.55
N ALA A 6 -23.78 44.34 25.23
CA ALA A 6 -22.91 44.25 26.39
C ALA A 6 -23.64 43.65 27.61
N ASP A 7 -24.96 43.87 27.73
CA ASP A 7 -25.75 43.33 28.83
C ASP A 7 -26.03 41.84 28.72
N ASN A 8 -26.06 41.27 27.49
CA ASN A 8 -26.19 39.86 27.29
C ASN A 8 -24.89 39.08 27.56
N LEU A 9 -23.72 39.70 27.37
CA LEU A 9 -22.44 39.09 27.65
C LEU A 9 -22.11 39.01 29.16
N SER A 10 -22.66 39.97 29.97
CA SER A 10 -22.47 39.95 31.41
C SER A 10 -23.40 38.98 32.14
N ARG A 11 -24.40 38.41 31.46
CA ARG A 11 -25.31 37.39 31.98
C ARG A 11 -24.93 35.96 31.69
N LEU A 12 -23.83 35.75 30.99
CA LEU A 12 -23.17 34.47 30.97
C LEU A 12 -22.47 34.28 32.31
N GLU A 13 -23.28 34.05 33.34
CA GLU A 13 -22.78 33.56 34.61
C GLU A 13 -21.99 32.27 34.33
N ASN A 14 -20.76 32.28 34.85
CA ASN A 14 -19.88 31.17 34.91
C ASN A 14 -20.63 29.91 35.38
N VAL A 15 -21.13 29.10 34.44
CA VAL A 15 -21.27 27.69 34.68
C VAL A 15 -19.84 27.22 34.77
N LEU A 16 -19.30 27.21 35.98
CA LEU A 16 -18.18 26.39 36.33
C LEU A 16 -18.66 24.96 36.15
N ASP A 17 -18.70 24.50 34.90
CA ASP A 17 -18.71 23.09 34.62
C ASP A 17 -17.47 22.54 35.33
N ASP A 18 -17.77 21.82 36.39
CA ASP A 18 -16.84 20.94 37.07
C ASP A 18 -16.00 20.26 35.96
N PRO A 19 -14.66 20.40 35.93
CA PRO A 19 -13.87 19.81 34.86
C PRO A 19 -14.15 18.32 34.90
N GLN A 20 -14.97 17.87 33.96
CA GLN A 20 -15.17 16.45 33.74
C GLN A 20 -13.77 15.88 33.60
N PRO A 21 -13.39 14.88 34.43
CA PRO A 21 -12.10 14.25 34.26
C PRO A 21 -12.00 13.83 32.79
N ILE A 22 -11.00 14.36 32.10
CA ILE A 22 -10.67 13.94 30.75
C ILE A 22 -10.45 12.45 30.87
N ASP A 23 -11.36 11.68 30.30
CA ASP A 23 -11.21 10.23 30.25
C ASP A 23 -10.02 9.95 29.31
N ASP A 24 -8.83 9.84 29.91
CA ASP A 24 -7.59 9.41 29.27
C ASP A 24 -7.63 7.93 28.83
N SER A 25 -8.79 7.30 28.93
CA SER A 25 -9.02 6.05 28.21
C SER A 25 -9.18 6.34 26.71
N PHE A 26 -8.16 6.98 26.09
CA PHE A 26 -7.87 6.63 24.72
C PHE A 26 -7.77 5.11 24.74
N ARG A 27 -8.81 4.44 24.25
CA ARG A 27 -8.63 3.06 23.80
C ARG A 27 -7.37 3.12 23.00
N ASP A 28 -6.30 2.55 23.54
CA ASP A 28 -5.13 2.24 22.74
C ASP A 28 -5.72 1.70 21.46
N GLU A 29 -5.64 2.52 20.39
CA GLU A 29 -5.92 2.00 19.07
C GLU A 29 -4.98 0.82 19.00
N GLN A 30 -5.54 -0.34 19.26
CA GLN A 30 -4.82 -1.58 19.13
C GLN A 30 -4.30 -1.48 17.72
N LEU A 31 -3.01 -1.13 17.63
CA LEU A 31 -2.26 -1.24 16.40
C LEU A 31 -2.67 -2.60 15.88
N ASN A 32 -3.61 -2.60 14.91
CA ASN A 32 -4.09 -3.83 14.34
C ASN A 32 -2.88 -4.45 13.67
N VAL A 33 -2.12 -5.20 14.47
CA VAL A 33 -1.20 -6.19 13.96
C VAL A 33 -2.06 -6.96 12.99
N ILE A 34 -1.80 -6.79 11.70
CA ILE A 34 -2.53 -7.45 10.62
C ILE A 34 -2.45 -8.92 10.96
N ASN A 35 -3.53 -9.43 11.57
CA ASN A 35 -3.59 -10.80 12.04
C ASN A 35 -3.43 -11.70 10.84
N ALA A 36 -2.49 -12.62 10.92
CA ALA A 36 -2.05 -13.57 9.90
C ALA A 36 -3.12 -14.56 9.37
N SER A 37 -4.42 -14.25 9.51
CA SER A 37 -5.53 -15.12 9.10
C SER A 37 -6.22 -14.72 7.79
N SER A 38 -5.86 -13.60 7.19
CA SER A 38 -6.21 -13.28 5.80
C SER A 38 -4.93 -12.81 5.12
N SER A 39 -4.54 -13.39 4.02
CA SER A 39 -3.27 -13.22 3.28
C SER A 39 -2.53 -11.91 3.56
N THR A 40 -1.57 -11.98 4.49
CA THR A 40 -0.70 -10.86 4.83
C THR A 40 0.03 -10.41 3.57
N PRO A 41 0.00 -9.13 3.18
CA PRO A 41 0.68 -8.65 1.98
C PRO A 41 2.18 -8.99 2.01
N TRP A 42 2.78 -9.31 0.88
CA TRP A 42 4.20 -9.64 0.75
C TRP A 42 5.14 -8.59 1.38
N TYR A 43 4.68 -7.36 1.48
CA TYR A 43 5.46 -6.24 2.03
C TYR A 43 5.18 -5.95 3.51
N ALA A 44 4.38 -6.76 4.19
CA ALA A 44 3.94 -6.50 5.56
C ALA A 44 5.12 -6.29 6.53
N ASP A 45 6.20 -7.07 6.39
CA ASP A 45 7.38 -6.93 7.24
C ASP A 45 8.04 -5.55 7.09
N TYR A 46 8.10 -5.00 5.87
CA TYR A 46 8.62 -3.66 5.62
C TYR A 46 7.73 -2.59 6.26
N ALA A 47 6.41 -2.70 6.08
CA ALA A 47 5.44 -1.78 6.66
C ALA A 47 5.50 -1.82 8.20
N ASN A 48 5.47 -3.00 8.80
CA ASN A 48 5.56 -3.20 10.24
C ASN A 48 6.85 -2.61 10.83
N TYR A 49 7.97 -2.76 10.11
CA TYR A 49 9.21 -2.16 10.57
C TYR A 49 9.23 -0.63 10.45
N ILE A 50 8.72 -0.08 9.35
CA ILE A 50 8.69 1.38 9.15
C ILE A 50 7.82 2.05 10.21
N VAL A 51 6.63 1.50 10.47
CA VAL A 51 5.64 2.05 11.41
C VAL A 51 5.99 1.74 12.85
N ALA A 52 6.21 0.45 13.19
CA ALA A 52 6.33 -0.03 14.56
C ALA A 52 7.74 -0.47 14.97
N LYS A 53 8.73 -0.39 14.06
CA LYS A 53 10.11 -0.90 14.26
C LYS A 53 10.14 -2.39 14.62
N TYR A 54 9.09 -3.13 14.28
CA TYR A 54 8.98 -4.56 14.56
C TYR A 54 9.70 -5.39 13.50
N ILE A 55 10.52 -6.34 13.95
CA ILE A 55 11.17 -7.34 13.10
C ILE A 55 10.75 -8.73 13.59
N PRO A 56 10.30 -9.62 12.70
CA PRO A 56 10.00 -10.99 13.10
C PRO A 56 11.21 -11.66 13.78
N PRO A 57 11.02 -12.28 14.94
CA PRO A 57 12.13 -12.93 15.68
C PRO A 57 12.70 -14.13 14.91
N SER A 58 11.98 -14.68 13.95
CA SER A 58 12.41 -15.78 13.09
C SER A 58 13.50 -15.42 12.07
N PHE A 59 13.76 -14.12 11.85
CA PHE A 59 14.74 -13.69 10.86
C PHE A 59 16.17 -14.06 11.31
N THR A 60 16.86 -14.80 10.44
CA THR A 60 18.29 -15.06 10.58
C THR A 60 19.11 -13.78 10.39
N TYR A 61 20.37 -13.79 10.81
CA TYR A 61 21.28 -12.65 10.62
C TYR A 61 21.40 -12.23 9.15
N GLN A 62 21.48 -13.18 8.23
CA GLN A 62 21.59 -12.90 6.79
C GLN A 62 20.29 -12.30 6.23
N GLN A 63 19.12 -12.77 6.70
CA GLN A 63 17.83 -12.22 6.32
C GLN A 63 17.67 -10.79 6.81
N LYS A 64 18.06 -10.50 8.05
CA LYS A 64 18.08 -9.13 8.60
C LYS A 64 18.96 -8.20 7.75
N LYS A 65 20.17 -8.64 7.38
CA LYS A 65 21.08 -7.84 6.55
C LYS A 65 20.45 -7.50 5.18
N LYS A 66 19.84 -8.50 4.50
CA LYS A 66 19.14 -8.29 3.23
C LYS A 66 17.93 -7.38 3.40
N PHE A 67 17.16 -7.59 4.45
CA PHE A 67 15.99 -6.79 4.78
C PHE A 67 16.35 -5.30 4.95
N PHE A 68 17.34 -4.99 5.79
CA PHE A 68 17.76 -3.60 5.99
C PHE A 68 18.39 -2.96 4.75
N PHE A 69 19.06 -3.77 3.93
CA PHE A 69 19.57 -3.27 2.67
C PHE A 69 18.44 -2.87 1.71
N ALA A 70 17.42 -3.71 1.61
CA ALA A 70 16.25 -3.43 0.76
C ALA A 70 15.39 -2.28 1.33
N LEU A 71 15.22 -2.22 2.64
CA LEU A 71 14.39 -1.24 3.34
C LEU A 71 14.71 0.22 2.98
N ARG A 72 15.95 0.53 2.60
CA ARG A 72 16.37 1.88 2.22
C ARG A 72 15.61 2.46 1.03
N TYR A 73 15.02 1.62 0.23
CA TYR A 73 14.25 2.00 -0.96
C TYR A 73 12.74 2.01 -0.72
N TYR A 74 12.30 1.66 0.51
CA TYR A 74 10.89 1.62 0.86
C TYR A 74 10.54 2.73 1.82
N PHE A 75 9.37 3.32 1.63
CA PHE A 75 8.81 4.31 2.54
C PHE A 75 7.30 4.17 2.61
N TRP A 76 6.77 4.53 3.76
CA TRP A 76 5.36 4.47 4.07
C TRP A 76 4.76 5.86 3.93
N ASP A 77 3.68 5.99 3.18
CA ASP A 77 2.93 7.23 3.05
C ASP A 77 1.42 6.94 3.08
N ASP A 78 0.72 7.64 3.96
CA ASP A 78 -0.69 7.49 4.26
C ASP A 78 -1.07 6.02 4.60
N ARG A 79 -1.46 5.23 3.65
CA ARG A 79 -1.90 3.82 3.86
C ARG A 79 -1.16 2.83 2.97
N HIS A 80 -0.17 3.32 2.24
CA HIS A 80 0.49 2.53 1.23
C HIS A 80 2.01 2.50 1.42
N LEU A 81 2.59 1.36 1.11
CA LEU A 81 4.02 1.24 0.97
C LEU A 81 4.42 1.60 -0.46
N TYR A 82 5.45 2.40 -0.56
CA TYR A 82 6.06 2.79 -1.83
C TYR A 82 7.48 2.28 -1.91
N LYS A 83 7.94 2.08 -3.13
CA LYS A 83 9.31 1.71 -3.42
C LYS A 83 9.91 2.62 -4.49
N GLU A 84 11.10 3.10 -4.23
CA GLU A 84 11.93 3.77 -5.23
C GLU A 84 12.62 2.73 -6.12
N GLY A 85 12.41 2.85 -7.41
CA GLY A 85 13.05 2.01 -8.42
C GLY A 85 14.49 2.43 -8.71
N VAL A 86 15.23 1.60 -9.43
CA VAL A 86 16.61 1.92 -9.90
C VAL A 86 16.61 3.13 -10.84
N ASP A 87 15.48 3.37 -11.49
CA ASP A 87 15.22 4.52 -12.37
C ASP A 87 14.82 5.80 -11.60
N GLY A 88 14.85 5.79 -10.26
CA GLY A 88 14.43 6.90 -9.41
C GLY A 88 12.91 7.13 -9.37
N VAL A 89 12.12 6.28 -10.02
CA VAL A 89 10.65 6.41 -10.02
C VAL A 89 10.06 5.71 -8.80
N ILE A 90 9.19 6.44 -8.12
CA ILE A 90 8.48 5.94 -6.94
C ILE A 90 7.22 5.20 -7.40
N ARG A 91 7.05 3.96 -6.91
CA ARG A 91 5.93 3.09 -7.27
C ARG A 91 5.23 2.55 -6.03
N ARG A 92 3.90 2.50 -6.08
CA ARG A 92 3.10 1.88 -5.02
C ARG A 92 3.31 0.36 -5.00
N CYS A 93 3.60 -0.19 -3.82
CA CYS A 93 3.63 -1.63 -3.61
C CYS A 93 2.22 -2.20 -3.60
N VAL A 94 1.97 -3.21 -4.43
CA VAL A 94 0.63 -3.77 -4.65
C VAL A 94 0.49 -5.08 -3.90
N PRO A 95 -0.55 -5.23 -3.04
CA PRO A 95 -0.84 -6.50 -2.38
C PRO A 95 -1.37 -7.55 -3.37
N GLU A 96 -1.27 -8.82 -3.03
CA GLU A 96 -1.56 -9.95 -3.90
C GLU A 96 -2.97 -9.91 -4.51
N HIS A 97 -3.95 -9.49 -3.74
CA HIS A 97 -5.36 -9.47 -4.18
C HIS A 97 -5.66 -8.42 -5.27
N GLU A 98 -4.84 -7.37 -5.40
CA GLU A 98 -4.99 -6.34 -6.43
C GLU A 98 -4.20 -6.65 -7.71
N GLN A 99 -3.16 -7.51 -7.64
CA GLN A 99 -2.23 -7.74 -8.75
C GLN A 99 -2.92 -8.26 -10.01
N GLY A 100 -3.88 -9.18 -9.84
CA GLY A 100 -4.62 -9.76 -10.97
C GLY A 100 -5.40 -8.72 -11.77
N GLN A 101 -6.10 -7.80 -11.10
CA GLN A 101 -6.86 -6.75 -11.75
C GLN A 101 -5.95 -5.75 -12.50
N ILE A 102 -4.80 -5.41 -11.91
CA ILE A 102 -3.81 -4.52 -12.55
C ILE A 102 -3.23 -5.18 -13.80
N LEU A 103 -2.87 -6.46 -13.72
CA LEU A 103 -2.39 -7.22 -14.88
C LEU A 103 -3.43 -7.27 -15.98
N GLN A 104 -4.70 -7.53 -15.64
CA GLN A 104 -5.80 -7.54 -16.60
C GLN A 104 -5.90 -6.20 -17.33
N ASN A 105 -5.90 -5.10 -16.59
CA ASN A 105 -6.03 -3.75 -17.16
C ASN A 105 -4.85 -3.40 -18.08
N CYS A 106 -3.61 -3.78 -17.69
CA CYS A 106 -2.42 -3.50 -18.48
C CYS A 106 -2.23 -4.44 -19.68
N HIS A 107 -2.80 -5.65 -19.63
CA HIS A 107 -2.72 -6.63 -20.68
C HIS A 107 -3.75 -6.38 -21.80
N SER A 108 -5.02 -6.14 -21.40
CA SER A 108 -6.15 -5.94 -22.31
C SER A 108 -6.59 -4.47 -22.30
N GLU A 109 -5.87 -3.60 -23.00
CA GLU A 109 -6.33 -2.21 -23.20
C GLU A 109 -7.44 -2.12 -24.29
N ALA A 110 -8.37 -1.17 -24.07
CA ALA A 110 -9.53 -0.95 -24.94
C ALA A 110 -9.18 -0.59 -26.41
N TYR A 111 -7.96 -0.19 -26.69
CA TYR A 111 -7.49 0.23 -28.03
C TYR A 111 -6.60 -0.81 -28.74
N GLY A 112 -6.77 -2.08 -28.38
CA GLY A 112 -6.33 -3.13 -29.26
C GLY A 112 -4.98 -3.76 -28.93
N GLY A 113 -4.95 -4.61 -27.99
CA GLY A 113 -3.92 -5.59 -28.04
C GLY A 113 -3.59 -6.24 -26.71
N HIS A 114 -3.75 -7.48 -26.69
CA HIS A 114 -3.13 -8.35 -25.71
C HIS A 114 -1.62 -8.26 -25.86
N HIS A 115 -0.97 -7.65 -24.86
CA HIS A 115 0.48 -7.44 -24.88
C HIS A 115 1.21 -8.64 -24.32
N ALA A 116 2.42 -8.92 -24.84
CA ALA A 116 3.34 -9.91 -24.26
C ALA A 116 3.66 -9.62 -22.78
N GLY A 117 4.07 -10.63 -22.03
CA GLY A 117 4.34 -10.55 -20.60
C GLY A 117 5.30 -9.42 -20.21
N ASP A 118 6.41 -9.27 -20.93
CA ASP A 118 7.38 -8.19 -20.70
C ASP A 118 6.75 -6.81 -20.89
N ARG A 119 6.00 -6.61 -21.98
CA ARG A 119 5.34 -5.34 -22.25
C ARG A 119 4.25 -5.02 -21.23
N THR A 120 3.50 -6.04 -20.79
CA THR A 120 2.53 -5.91 -19.71
C THR A 120 3.20 -5.48 -18.41
N SER A 121 4.34 -6.10 -18.04
CA SER A 121 5.11 -5.74 -16.86
C SER A 121 5.61 -4.30 -16.90
N HIS A 122 6.15 -3.88 -18.05
CA HIS A 122 6.61 -2.49 -18.22
C HIS A 122 5.46 -1.48 -18.13
N LYS A 123 4.27 -1.81 -18.64
CA LYS A 123 3.09 -0.96 -18.47
C LYS A 123 2.67 -0.82 -17.02
N VAL A 124 2.69 -1.93 -16.25
CA VAL A 124 2.44 -1.88 -14.80
C VAL A 124 3.43 -0.95 -14.11
N LEU A 125 4.72 -1.04 -14.42
CA LEU A 125 5.75 -0.15 -13.86
C LEU A 125 5.52 1.32 -14.27
N GLN A 126 5.13 1.58 -15.51
CA GLN A 126 4.81 2.92 -16.02
C GLN A 126 3.56 3.50 -15.35
N SER A 127 2.60 2.65 -14.99
CA SER A 127 1.40 3.04 -14.24
C SER A 127 1.67 3.30 -12.75
N GLY A 128 2.93 3.20 -12.29
CA GLY A 128 3.30 3.50 -10.92
C GLY A 128 3.07 2.37 -9.92
N PHE A 129 3.00 1.13 -10.37
CA PHE A 129 2.81 -0.06 -9.52
C PHE A 129 4.05 -0.95 -9.49
N TYR A 130 4.23 -1.67 -8.37
CA TYR A 130 5.35 -2.56 -8.19
C TYR A 130 5.03 -3.73 -7.24
N TRP A 131 5.54 -4.92 -7.54
CA TRP A 131 5.74 -6.05 -6.64
C TRP A 131 6.92 -6.91 -7.12
N PRO A 132 7.59 -7.70 -6.24
CA PRO A 132 8.84 -8.39 -6.57
C PRO A 132 8.74 -9.42 -7.69
N THR A 133 7.57 -10.05 -7.84
CA THR A 133 7.33 -11.14 -8.80
C THR A 133 6.64 -10.66 -10.08
N LEU A 134 6.52 -9.35 -10.29
CA LEU A 134 5.76 -8.72 -11.38
C LEU A 134 6.01 -9.35 -12.75
N PHE A 135 7.26 -9.48 -13.17
CA PHE A 135 7.61 -10.03 -14.49
C PHE A 135 7.18 -11.49 -14.63
N LYS A 136 7.37 -12.29 -13.58
CA LYS A 136 6.96 -13.70 -13.55
C LYS A 136 5.43 -13.83 -13.58
N ASP A 137 4.73 -12.98 -12.86
CA ASP A 137 3.27 -13.04 -12.75
C ASP A 137 2.61 -12.53 -14.02
N ALA A 138 3.13 -11.47 -14.64
CA ALA A 138 2.67 -10.99 -15.94
C ALA A 138 2.86 -12.06 -17.03
N CYS A 139 3.99 -12.75 -17.00
CA CYS A 139 4.26 -13.84 -17.91
C CYS A 139 3.24 -14.98 -17.75
N LYS A 140 3.00 -15.43 -16.52
CA LYS A 140 1.98 -16.45 -16.22
C LYS A 140 0.59 -16.01 -16.65
N PHE A 141 0.25 -14.74 -16.40
CA PHE A 141 -1.04 -14.16 -16.76
C PHE A 141 -1.27 -14.22 -18.28
N VAL A 142 -0.29 -13.81 -19.07
CA VAL A 142 -0.36 -13.84 -20.55
C VAL A 142 -0.48 -15.27 -21.07
N LEU A 143 0.26 -16.22 -20.47
CA LEU A 143 0.16 -17.64 -20.83
C LEU A 143 -1.20 -18.26 -20.51
N SER A 144 -1.96 -17.71 -19.57
CA SER A 144 -3.32 -18.17 -19.24
C SER A 144 -4.42 -17.42 -20.00
N CYS A 145 -4.08 -16.42 -20.82
CA CYS A 145 -5.05 -15.64 -21.56
C CYS A 145 -5.57 -16.39 -22.79
N ASP A 146 -6.85 -16.69 -22.86
CA ASP A 146 -7.49 -17.42 -23.97
C ASP A 146 -7.31 -16.75 -25.33
N GLU A 147 -7.40 -15.43 -25.38
CA GLU A 147 -7.23 -14.67 -26.64
C GLU A 147 -5.80 -14.76 -27.16
N CYS A 148 -4.82 -14.62 -26.26
CA CYS A 148 -3.40 -14.80 -26.60
C CYS A 148 -3.12 -16.23 -27.10
N GLN A 149 -3.74 -17.23 -26.48
CA GLN A 149 -3.61 -18.64 -26.86
C GLN A 149 -4.16 -18.89 -28.26
N ARG A 150 -5.31 -18.31 -28.62
CA ARG A 150 -5.94 -18.47 -29.93
C ARG A 150 -5.16 -17.82 -31.07
N ILE A 151 -4.51 -16.72 -30.82
CA ILE A 151 -3.70 -15.99 -31.81
C ILE A 151 -2.38 -16.72 -32.09
N GLY A 152 -1.95 -17.63 -31.21
CA GLY A 152 -0.76 -18.47 -31.40
C GLY A 152 0.59 -17.73 -31.34
N ASN A 153 0.58 -16.45 -31.03
CA ASN A 153 1.78 -15.61 -30.99
C ASN A 153 2.23 -15.36 -29.55
N ILE A 154 2.36 -16.46 -28.79
CA ILE A 154 2.82 -16.38 -27.41
C ILE A 154 4.31 -16.13 -27.46
N SER A 155 4.70 -14.88 -27.20
CA SER A 155 6.11 -14.53 -26.97
C SER A 155 6.64 -15.41 -25.84
N LYS A 156 7.77 -16.06 -26.10
CA LYS A 156 8.48 -16.82 -25.05
C LYS A 156 8.78 -15.88 -23.91
N CYS A 157 8.18 -16.14 -22.78
CA CYS A 157 8.55 -15.48 -21.52
C CYS A 157 9.85 -16.08 -20.98
#